data_bbd31edf383dc238593ac80c829967e1
#
_entry.id   bbd31edf383dc238593ac80c829967e1
#
_cell.length_a   1.000
_cell.length_b   1.000
_cell.length_c   1.000
_cell.angle_alpha   90.00
_cell.angle_beta   90.00
_cell.angle_gamma   90.00
#
_symmetry.space_group_name_H-M   'P 1'
#
loop_
_entity.id
_entity.type
_entity.pdbx_description
1 polymer ?
#
loop_
_entity_poly.entity_id
_entity_poly.type
_entity_poly.pdbx_seq_one_letter_code
_entity_poly.pdbx_strand_id
1 'polypeptide(L)'
;LYARLALALHETMHRHPSPEVGLWLRLCILLESPLVLGYREHRALHLRHHRFNGGPGDPDRPLIATAPPRALLCALLVPERAFFEWVRDRGLDARLALGCAVRAVLFLAVVAIDPAVFLAYWLSLRLSIGLSGFVFHHVLHAREGRVGSFALPGGPRVLRLGRWLFG
;
A
#
# COMPACT_ATOMS: atom_id res chain seq x y z
N LEU A 1 -0.65 6.47 13.10
CA LEU A 1 0.07 5.20 13.28
C LEU A 1 0.29 4.50 11.94
N TYR A 2 -0.77 4.27 11.15
CA TYR A 2 -0.69 3.51 9.89
C TYR A 2 0.27 4.14 8.86
N ALA A 3 0.21 5.45 8.64
CA ALA A 3 1.11 6.15 7.71
C ALA A 3 2.59 5.96 8.08
N ARG A 4 2.91 5.92 9.37
CA ARG A 4 4.28 5.64 9.84
C ARG A 4 4.70 4.20 9.56
N LEU A 5 3.80 3.25 9.72
CA LEU A 5 4.07 1.85 9.40
C LEU A 5 4.27 1.64 7.90
N ALA A 6 3.47 2.30 7.06
CA ALA A 6 3.62 2.27 5.61
C ALA A 6 4.98 2.87 5.18
N LEU A 7 5.38 4.00 5.78
CA LEU A 7 6.68 4.61 5.51
C LEU A 7 7.84 3.72 5.97
N ALA A 8 7.75 3.11 7.16
CA ALA A 8 8.75 2.17 7.66
C ALA A 8 8.87 0.93 6.76
N LEU A 9 7.74 0.41 6.26
CA LEU A 9 7.74 -0.68 5.29
C LEU A 9 8.40 -0.27 3.97
N HIS A 10 8.10 0.93 3.46
CA HIS A 10 8.71 1.50 2.28
C HIS A 10 10.24 1.56 2.41
N GLU A 11 10.76 2.16 3.48
CA GLU A 11 12.20 2.23 3.75
C GLU A 11 12.84 0.83 3.89
N THR A 12 12.13 -0.09 4.53
CA THR A 12 12.59 -1.47 4.67
C THR A 12 12.71 -2.17 3.32
N MET A 13 11.77 -1.95 2.41
CA MET A 13 11.81 -2.54 1.07
C MET A 13 13.01 -2.08 0.25
N HIS A 14 13.48 -0.85 0.45
CA HIS A 14 14.70 -0.38 -0.20
C HIS A 14 15.96 -1.01 0.36
N ARG A 15 16.05 -1.14 1.68
CA ARG A 15 17.29 -1.52 2.38
C ARG A 15 17.45 -3.03 2.57
N HIS A 16 16.37 -3.74 2.77
CA HIS A 16 16.40 -5.13 3.21
C HIS A 16 15.69 -6.06 2.22
N PRO A 17 16.41 -6.93 1.52
CA PRO A 17 15.80 -7.95 0.66
C PRO A 17 15.16 -9.09 1.46
N SER A 18 15.47 -9.23 2.76
CA SER A 18 15.00 -10.31 3.61
C SER A 18 13.54 -10.12 4.04
N PRO A 19 12.71 -11.19 4.02
CA PRO A 19 11.34 -11.12 4.49
C PRO A 19 11.20 -11.00 6.01
N GLU A 20 12.22 -11.35 6.79
CA GLU A 20 12.13 -11.36 8.27
C GLU A 20 11.93 -9.96 8.83
N VAL A 21 12.61 -8.98 8.27
CA VAL A 21 12.48 -7.57 8.71
C VAL A 21 11.08 -7.02 8.41
N GLY A 22 10.46 -7.48 7.33
CA GLY A 22 9.11 -7.05 6.95
C GLY A 22 7.99 -7.71 7.76
N LEU A 23 8.25 -8.78 8.51
CA LEU A 23 7.22 -9.54 9.19
C LEU A 23 6.44 -8.71 10.22
N TRP A 24 7.13 -7.96 11.06
CA TRP A 24 6.52 -7.07 12.05
C TRP A 24 5.59 -6.04 11.43
N LEU A 25 6.03 -5.40 10.37
CA LEU A 25 5.25 -4.38 9.66
C LEU A 25 4.02 -4.99 9.00
N ARG A 26 4.08 -6.25 8.60
CA ARG A 26 2.96 -6.97 7.98
C ARG A 26 1.90 -7.42 8.95
N LEU A 27 2.26 -7.71 10.20
CA LEU A 27 1.26 -8.07 11.21
C LEU A 27 0.23 -6.95 11.39
N CYS A 28 0.65 -5.69 11.19
CA CYS A 28 -0.24 -4.54 11.31
C CYS A 28 -1.25 -4.42 10.17
N ILE A 29 -0.98 -5.03 9.00
CA ILE A 29 -1.85 -5.01 7.82
C ILE A 29 -2.41 -6.38 7.45
N LEU A 30 -2.22 -7.37 8.34
CA LEU A 30 -2.59 -8.77 8.08
C LEU A 30 -4.07 -8.93 7.75
N LEU A 31 -4.92 -8.11 8.37
CA LEU A 31 -6.37 -8.13 8.18
C LEU A 31 -6.87 -7.11 7.16
N GLU A 32 -5.98 -6.49 6.40
CA GLU A 32 -6.36 -5.53 5.36
C GLU A 32 -7.13 -6.21 4.22
N SER A 33 -6.59 -7.32 3.74
CA SER A 33 -7.20 -8.12 2.68
C SER A 33 -6.62 -9.54 2.68
N PRO A 34 -7.42 -10.56 2.37
CA PRO A 34 -6.88 -11.88 2.07
C PRO A 34 -5.93 -11.89 0.86
N LEU A 35 -6.16 -10.97 -0.08
CA LEU A 35 -5.40 -10.85 -1.34
C LEU A 35 -4.24 -9.85 -1.21
N VAL A 36 -3.43 -9.99 -0.18
CA VAL A 36 -2.21 -9.20 0.00
C VAL A 36 -1.00 -9.99 -0.48
N LEU A 37 -0.12 -9.34 -1.23
CA LEU A 37 1.14 -9.92 -1.68
C LEU A 37 2.07 -10.24 -0.51
N GLY A 38 2.92 -11.23 -0.70
CA GLY A 38 4.06 -11.47 0.15
C GLY A 38 5.10 -10.35 0.08
N TYR A 39 6.06 -10.33 1.02
CA TYR A 39 7.09 -9.29 1.05
C TYR A 39 7.93 -9.23 -0.22
N ARG A 40 8.31 -10.38 -0.75
CA ARG A 40 9.13 -10.45 -1.97
C ARG A 40 8.41 -9.89 -3.17
N GLU A 41 7.16 -10.28 -3.32
CA GLU A 41 6.28 -9.85 -4.40
C GLU A 41 6.01 -8.34 -4.31
N HIS A 42 5.64 -7.87 -3.10
CA HIS A 42 5.41 -6.45 -2.85
C HIS A 42 6.66 -5.61 -3.11
N ARG A 43 7.81 -6.07 -2.59
CA ARG A 43 9.11 -5.40 -2.85
C ARG A 43 9.45 -5.34 -4.34
N ALA A 44 9.19 -6.41 -5.08
CA ALA A 44 9.46 -6.44 -6.51
C ALA A 44 8.60 -5.43 -7.28
N LEU A 45 7.31 -5.31 -6.96
CA LEU A 45 6.44 -4.29 -7.53
C LEU A 45 6.88 -2.89 -7.13
N HIS A 46 7.23 -2.69 -5.87
CA HIS A 46 7.71 -1.39 -5.37
C HIS A 46 8.99 -0.92 -6.06
N LEU A 47 9.97 -1.79 -6.23
CA LEU A 47 11.20 -1.46 -6.98
C LEU A 47 10.92 -1.26 -8.48
N ARG A 48 9.93 -1.95 -9.04
CA ARG A 48 9.47 -1.72 -10.41
C ARG A 48 8.80 -0.34 -10.54
N HIS A 49 7.99 0.08 -9.55
CA HIS A 49 7.45 1.43 -9.48
C HIS A 49 8.58 2.48 -9.53
N HIS A 50 9.60 2.36 -8.70
CA HIS A 50 10.74 3.30 -8.72
C HIS A 50 11.48 3.33 -10.06
N ARG A 51 11.59 2.18 -10.73
CA ARG A 51 12.23 2.09 -12.05
C ARG A 51 11.43 2.81 -13.13
N PHE A 52 10.11 2.72 -13.13
CA PHE A 52 9.25 3.24 -14.19
C PHE A 52 8.56 4.55 -13.85
N ASN A 53 8.44 4.89 -12.58
CA ASN A 53 7.99 6.16 -12.00
C ASN A 53 6.85 6.85 -12.79
N GLY A 54 5.67 6.24 -12.81
CA GLY A 54 4.50 6.72 -13.54
C GLY A 54 4.48 6.42 -15.04
N GLY A 55 5.58 5.92 -15.59
CA GLY A 55 5.69 5.56 -17.00
C GLY A 55 4.99 4.24 -17.36
N PRO A 56 5.06 3.84 -18.66
CA PRO A 56 4.57 2.54 -19.10
C PRO A 56 5.28 1.41 -18.36
N GLY A 57 4.52 0.51 -17.74
CA GLY A 57 5.06 -0.59 -16.95
C GLY A 57 5.18 -0.33 -15.46
N ASP A 58 4.86 0.87 -14.98
CA ASP A 58 4.72 1.16 -13.56
C ASP A 58 3.44 0.52 -13.00
N PRO A 59 3.53 -0.35 -11.97
CA PRO A 59 2.36 -0.92 -11.32
C PRO A 59 1.45 0.14 -10.68
N ASP A 60 2.00 1.28 -10.26
CA ASP A 60 1.25 2.35 -9.62
C ASP A 60 0.79 3.45 -10.59
N ARG A 61 1.02 3.27 -11.90
CA ARG A 61 0.54 4.21 -12.93
C ARG A 61 -0.95 4.55 -12.82
N PRO A 62 -1.88 3.62 -12.50
CA PRO A 62 -3.28 3.97 -12.30
C PRO A 62 -3.55 4.91 -11.11
N LEU A 63 -2.64 4.97 -10.14
CA LEU A 63 -2.71 5.93 -9.03
C LEU A 63 -2.21 7.31 -9.46
N ILE A 64 -1.21 7.37 -10.35
CA ILE A 64 -0.48 8.58 -10.72
C ILE A 64 -1.15 9.27 -11.92
N ALA A 65 -1.45 8.52 -12.97
CA ALA A 65 -1.79 9.05 -14.29
C ALA A 65 -3.29 9.01 -14.62
N THR A 66 -4.17 8.96 -13.61
CA THR A 66 -5.63 8.95 -13.83
C THR A 66 -6.31 10.15 -13.15
N ALA A 67 -7.58 10.39 -13.47
CA ALA A 67 -8.37 11.43 -12.80
C ALA A 67 -8.49 11.15 -11.28
N PRO A 68 -8.55 12.19 -10.43
CA PRO A 68 -8.53 12.05 -8.98
C PRO A 68 -9.53 11.04 -8.38
N PRO A 69 -10.81 10.98 -8.82
CA PRO A 69 -11.74 9.99 -8.27
C PRO A 69 -11.32 8.55 -8.55
N ARG A 70 -10.79 8.30 -9.76
CA ARG A 70 -10.30 6.98 -10.17
C ARG A 70 -9.00 6.64 -9.43
N ALA A 71 -8.10 7.60 -9.26
CA ALA A 71 -6.88 7.42 -8.50
C ALA A 71 -7.19 7.06 -7.03
N LEU A 72 -8.18 7.74 -6.41
CA LEU A 72 -8.62 7.42 -5.05
C LEU A 72 -9.20 6.02 -4.96
N LEU A 73 -10.06 5.62 -5.88
CA LEU A 73 -10.59 4.26 -5.94
C LEU A 73 -9.47 3.23 -6.09
N CYS A 74 -8.51 3.49 -6.98
CA CYS A 74 -7.33 2.64 -7.15
C CYS A 74 -6.49 2.56 -5.88
N ALA A 75 -6.38 3.65 -5.13
CA ALA A 75 -5.65 3.70 -3.87
C ALA A 75 -6.34 2.89 -2.76
N LEU A 76 -7.68 2.94 -2.68
CA LEU A 76 -8.47 2.11 -1.76
C LEU A 76 -8.34 0.61 -2.05
N LEU A 77 -8.06 0.23 -3.29
CA LEU A 77 -7.97 -1.16 -3.76
C LEU A 77 -6.51 -1.59 -4.04
N VAL A 78 -5.51 -0.87 -3.51
CA VAL A 78 -4.08 -1.17 -3.76
C VAL A 78 -3.71 -2.63 -3.51
N PRO A 79 -4.10 -3.27 -2.38
CA PRO A 79 -3.70 -4.64 -2.12
C PRO A 79 -4.19 -5.62 -3.18
N GLU A 80 -5.47 -5.55 -3.50
CA GLU A 80 -6.10 -6.43 -4.48
C GLU A 80 -5.55 -6.18 -5.89
N ARG A 81 -5.37 -4.90 -6.25
CA ARG A 81 -4.79 -4.55 -7.56
C ARG A 81 -3.37 -5.08 -7.70
N ALA A 82 -2.53 -4.86 -6.70
CA ALA A 82 -1.17 -5.36 -6.68
C ALA A 82 -1.14 -6.89 -6.78
N PHE A 83 -2.04 -7.58 -6.08
CA PHE A 83 -2.19 -9.03 -6.15
C PHE A 83 -2.57 -9.49 -7.57
N PHE A 84 -3.62 -8.92 -8.15
CA PHE A 84 -4.06 -9.30 -9.50
C PHE A 84 -3.04 -8.95 -10.58
N GLU A 85 -2.34 -7.84 -10.46
CA GLU A 85 -1.25 -7.48 -11.37
C GLU A 85 -0.12 -8.50 -11.28
N TRP A 86 0.29 -8.88 -10.08
CA TRP A 86 1.31 -9.90 -9.88
C TRP A 86 0.90 -11.23 -10.48
N VAL A 87 -0.31 -11.72 -10.18
CA VAL A 87 -0.81 -13.01 -10.69
C VAL A 87 -0.92 -12.99 -12.22
N ARG A 88 -1.36 -11.89 -12.80
CA ARG A 88 -1.41 -11.73 -14.25
C ARG A 88 0.00 -11.83 -14.89
N ASP A 89 0.99 -11.21 -14.27
CA ASP A 89 2.34 -11.08 -14.85
C ASP A 89 3.24 -12.27 -14.52
N ARG A 90 3.04 -12.95 -13.40
CA ARG A 90 3.92 -13.98 -12.85
C ARG A 90 3.25 -15.31 -12.53
N GLY A 91 1.92 -15.34 -12.54
CA GLY A 91 1.15 -16.50 -12.10
C GLY A 91 0.96 -16.57 -10.59
N LEU A 92 0.13 -17.50 -10.17
CA LEU A 92 -0.14 -17.83 -8.78
C LEU A 92 0.66 -19.08 -8.39
N ASP A 93 1.73 -18.92 -7.62
CA ASP A 93 2.48 -20.05 -7.08
C ASP A 93 1.84 -20.61 -5.80
N ALA A 94 2.23 -21.82 -5.41
CA ALA A 94 1.68 -22.52 -4.25
C ALA A 94 1.92 -21.76 -2.92
N ARG A 95 3.04 -21.05 -2.79
CA ARG A 95 3.39 -20.27 -1.61
C ARG A 95 2.47 -19.06 -1.46
N LEU A 96 2.23 -18.32 -2.55
CA LEU A 96 1.34 -17.17 -2.55
C LEU A 96 -0.10 -17.62 -2.30
N ALA A 97 -0.54 -18.73 -2.94
CA ALA A 97 -1.86 -19.31 -2.73
C ALA A 97 -2.07 -19.75 -1.27
N LEU A 98 -1.10 -20.45 -0.67
CA LEU A 98 -1.16 -20.83 0.76
C LEU A 98 -1.21 -19.58 1.66
N GLY A 99 -0.40 -18.57 1.37
CA GLY A 99 -0.43 -17.31 2.11
C GLY A 99 -1.79 -16.61 2.04
N CYS A 100 -2.45 -16.62 0.90
CA CYS A 100 -3.81 -16.09 0.74
C CYS A 100 -4.83 -16.93 1.53
N ALA A 101 -4.75 -18.25 1.46
CA ALA A 101 -5.65 -19.14 2.19
C ALA A 101 -5.55 -18.94 3.71
N VAL A 102 -4.33 -18.89 4.25
CA VAL A 102 -4.12 -18.61 5.68
C VAL A 102 -4.70 -17.24 6.08
N ARG A 103 -4.46 -16.20 5.29
CA ARG A 103 -5.03 -14.87 5.56
C ARG A 103 -6.56 -14.86 5.47
N ALA A 104 -7.14 -15.57 4.50
CA ALA A 104 -8.59 -15.69 4.39
C ALA A 104 -9.21 -16.37 5.62
N VAL A 105 -8.59 -17.44 6.12
CA VAL A 105 -9.05 -18.10 7.35
C VAL A 105 -8.97 -17.15 8.55
N LEU A 106 -7.86 -16.45 8.73
CA LEU A 106 -7.70 -15.46 9.82
C LEU A 106 -8.70 -14.31 9.70
N PHE A 107 -8.89 -13.78 8.49
CA PHE A 107 -9.86 -12.73 8.22
C PHE A 107 -11.28 -13.16 8.59
N LEU A 108 -11.70 -14.34 8.13
CA LEU A 108 -13.01 -14.90 8.44
C LEU A 108 -13.18 -15.20 9.93
N ALA A 109 -12.14 -15.69 10.60
CA ALA A 109 -12.18 -15.95 12.04
C ALA A 109 -12.40 -14.67 12.83
N VAL A 110 -11.72 -13.57 12.48
CA VAL A 110 -11.92 -12.27 13.18
C VAL A 110 -13.30 -11.68 12.87
N VAL A 111 -13.78 -11.78 11.63
CA VAL A 111 -15.16 -11.39 11.28
C VAL A 111 -16.20 -12.16 12.10
N ALA A 112 -15.97 -13.46 12.31
CA ALA A 112 -16.89 -14.31 13.07
C ALA A 112 -16.94 -13.99 14.58
N ILE A 113 -15.88 -13.40 15.15
CA ILE A 113 -15.85 -13.00 16.56
C ILE A 113 -16.74 -11.78 16.81
N ASP A 114 -16.56 -10.72 16.06
CA ASP A 114 -17.36 -9.50 16.15
C ASP A 114 -17.39 -8.77 14.79
N PRO A 115 -18.43 -9.00 13.98
CA PRO A 115 -18.53 -8.38 12.65
C PRO A 115 -18.58 -6.85 12.69
N ALA A 116 -19.20 -6.25 13.72
CA ALA A 116 -19.38 -4.81 13.78
C ALA A 116 -18.05 -4.11 14.12
N VAL A 117 -17.34 -4.62 15.13
CA VAL A 117 -16.01 -4.12 15.49
C VAL A 117 -15.02 -4.35 14.36
N PHE A 118 -15.07 -5.53 13.74
CA PHE A 118 -14.23 -5.81 12.57
C PHE A 118 -14.48 -4.83 11.43
N LEU A 119 -15.75 -4.58 11.09
CA LEU A 119 -16.11 -3.66 9.99
C LEU A 119 -15.63 -2.24 10.27
N ALA A 120 -15.81 -1.74 11.49
CA ALA A 120 -15.33 -0.41 11.89
C ALA A 120 -13.79 -0.30 11.78
N TYR A 121 -13.07 -1.30 12.25
CA TYR A 121 -11.62 -1.41 12.12
C TYR A 121 -11.20 -1.45 10.65
N TRP A 122 -11.81 -2.34 9.87
CA TRP A 122 -11.47 -2.57 8.47
C TRP A 122 -11.71 -1.33 7.60
N LEU A 123 -12.84 -0.66 7.77
CA LEU A 123 -13.12 0.60 7.06
C LEU A 123 -12.12 1.69 7.43
N SER A 124 -11.79 1.83 8.71
CA SER A 124 -10.78 2.80 9.16
C SER A 124 -9.42 2.52 8.56
N LEU A 125 -9.01 1.26 8.51
CA LEU A 125 -7.76 0.82 7.92
C LEU A 125 -7.75 1.10 6.40
N ARG A 126 -8.80 0.72 5.69
CA ARG A 126 -8.94 0.94 4.24
C ARG A 126 -8.91 2.41 3.86
N LEU A 127 -9.63 3.25 4.59
CA LEU A 127 -9.61 4.68 4.36
C LEU A 127 -8.21 5.27 4.63
N SER A 128 -7.54 4.84 5.69
CA SER A 128 -6.19 5.30 6.01
C SER A 128 -5.18 4.93 4.92
N ILE A 129 -5.24 3.69 4.42
CA ILE A 129 -4.40 3.20 3.32
C ILE A 129 -4.70 3.96 2.05
N GLY A 130 -5.98 4.05 1.67
CA GLY A 130 -6.40 4.69 0.44
C GLY A 130 -6.05 6.17 0.42
N LEU A 131 -6.30 6.91 1.50
CA LEU A 131 -5.94 8.33 1.58
C LEU A 131 -4.42 8.52 1.56
N SER A 132 -3.67 7.71 2.29
CA SER A 132 -2.21 7.76 2.26
C SER A 132 -1.67 7.46 0.86
N GLY A 133 -2.13 6.38 0.23
CA GLY A 133 -1.74 6.01 -1.13
C GLY A 133 -2.12 7.08 -2.16
N PHE A 134 -3.31 7.67 -2.05
CA PHE A 134 -3.75 8.76 -2.92
C PHE A 134 -2.83 9.99 -2.77
N VAL A 135 -2.54 10.41 -1.54
CA VAL A 135 -1.64 11.56 -1.31
C VAL A 135 -0.25 11.27 -1.85
N PHE A 136 0.34 10.11 -1.50
CA PHE A 136 1.70 9.78 -1.92
C PHE A 136 1.84 9.64 -3.44
N HIS A 137 0.94 8.91 -4.08
CA HIS A 137 1.08 8.61 -5.51
C HIS A 137 0.41 9.64 -6.40
N HIS A 138 -0.79 10.12 -6.07
CA HIS A 138 -1.50 11.04 -6.95
C HIS A 138 -1.11 12.49 -6.70
N VAL A 139 -1.21 12.97 -5.43
CA VAL A 139 -0.99 14.38 -5.15
C VAL A 139 0.48 14.78 -5.30
N LEU A 140 1.40 13.92 -4.83
CA LEU A 140 2.81 14.24 -4.85
C LEU A 140 3.47 13.94 -6.20
N HIS A 141 3.11 12.85 -6.90
CA HIS A 141 3.71 12.50 -8.19
C HIS A 141 3.07 13.22 -9.39
N ALA A 142 1.76 13.53 -9.32
CA ALA A 142 1.06 14.15 -10.45
C ALA A 142 1.53 15.57 -10.78
N ARG A 143 2.21 16.24 -9.86
CA ARG A 143 2.61 17.65 -10.05
C ARG A 143 3.96 17.84 -10.73
N GLU A 144 4.90 16.91 -10.67
CA GLU A 144 6.28 17.20 -11.10
C GLU A 144 6.96 16.13 -11.97
N GLY A 145 6.38 14.95 -12.16
CA GLY A 145 6.99 13.90 -13.03
C GLY A 145 8.39 13.47 -12.61
N ARG A 146 8.88 13.93 -11.46
CA ARG A 146 10.21 13.61 -10.90
C ARG A 146 10.10 13.18 -9.46
N VAL A 147 10.72 12.08 -9.14
CA VAL A 147 11.02 11.72 -7.74
C VAL A 147 12.09 12.67 -7.25
N GLY A 148 11.69 13.70 -6.54
CA GLY A 148 12.59 14.69 -5.98
C GLY A 148 11.98 15.32 -4.73
N SER A 149 12.73 16.04 -3.98
CA SER A 149 12.31 16.73 -2.76
C SER A 149 11.01 17.51 -2.96
N PHE A 150 9.97 17.16 -2.22
CA PHE A 150 8.68 17.82 -2.28
C PHE A 150 8.69 19.11 -1.45
N ALA A 151 8.47 20.24 -2.09
CA ALA A 151 7.95 21.39 -1.39
C ALA A 151 6.45 21.18 -1.19
N LEU A 152 6.01 20.78 0.00
CA LEU A 152 4.58 20.72 0.32
C LEU A 152 3.99 22.13 0.12
N PRO A 153 3.02 22.30 -0.81
CA PRO A 153 2.34 23.57 -0.96
C PRO A 153 1.52 23.79 0.30
N GLY A 154 1.91 24.74 1.12
CA GLY A 154 1.15 25.05 2.31
C GLY A 154 1.96 25.77 3.36
N GLY A 155 1.29 26.67 4.07
CA GLY A 155 1.88 27.43 5.15
C GLY A 155 2.27 26.56 6.36
N PRO A 156 2.77 27.19 7.43
CA PRO A 156 3.33 26.51 8.62
C PRO A 156 2.41 25.49 9.28
N ARG A 157 1.09 25.58 9.06
CA ARG A 157 0.10 24.62 9.60
C ARG A 157 0.14 23.29 8.87
N VAL A 158 0.27 23.28 7.54
CA VAL A 158 0.35 22.06 6.72
C VAL A 158 1.67 21.35 6.98
N LEU A 159 2.77 22.10 7.12
CA LEU A 159 4.08 21.54 7.51
C LEU A 159 4.05 20.93 8.91
N ARG A 160 3.32 21.51 9.87
CA ARG A 160 3.13 20.95 11.20
C ARG A 160 2.31 19.66 11.16
N LEU A 161 1.23 19.65 10.40
CA LEU A 161 0.42 18.44 10.21
C LEU A 161 1.23 17.33 9.53
N GLY A 162 2.01 17.67 8.52
CA GLY A 162 2.92 16.73 7.86
C GLY A 162 3.93 16.14 8.82
N ARG A 163 4.59 16.95 9.64
CA ARG A 163 5.50 16.47 10.70
C ARG A 163 4.80 15.62 11.75
N TRP A 164 3.58 15.94 12.11
CA TRP A 164 2.82 15.15 13.07
C TRP A 164 2.40 13.79 12.50
N LEU A 165 2.03 13.73 11.23
CA LEU A 165 1.58 12.51 10.55
C LEU A 165 2.74 11.59 10.17
N PHE A 166 3.87 12.17 9.74
CA PHE A 166 4.96 11.41 9.12
C PHE A 166 6.27 11.42 9.92
N GLY A 167 6.31 12.18 10.99
CA GLY A 167 7.42 12.15 11.91
C GLY A 167 8.52 13.06 11.82
#